data_dc204a5445543ee550f5cd05efb432ce
#
_entry.id   dc204a5445543ee550f5cd05efb432ce
#
_cell.length_a   1.000
_cell.length_b   1.000
_cell.length_c   1.000
_cell.angle_alpha   90.00
_cell.angle_beta   90.00
_cell.angle_gamma   90.00
#
_symmetry.space_group_name_H-M   'P 1'
#
loop_
_entity.id
_entity.type
_entity.pdbx_description
1 polymer ?
#
loop_
_entity_poly.entity_id
_entity_poly.type
_entity_poly.pdbx_seq_one_letter_code
_entity_poly.pdbx_strand_id
1 'polypeptide(L)'
;MQADDGAPAAADDEATADAPRRGRPRSEKARLAILEAAAELLLARGLSAVSMDAVAERAGVSKATIYRWWPTKETLALDALYNEWAAVQPRTRSTGTLRGDLLGLLRPWVRLASSRPYGRVIGALVTEAQTDPEFAEIYLSRFVEPRREQARVIFRAAIERGEIPADTKIEVAVDMLYGPLYHRLLHGHAPLNERFVRDVVDTTLRGIMPSQEHAT
;
A
#
# COMPACT_ATOMS: atom_id res chain seq x y z
N MET A 1 -24.83 19.75 81.45
CA MET A 1 -25.64 18.54 81.55
C MET A 1 -25.69 17.95 80.15
N GLN A 2 -24.78 17.03 79.95
CA GLN A 2 -24.97 15.70 79.39
C GLN A 2 -25.46 15.65 77.94
N ALA A 3 -24.59 15.20 77.18
CA ALA A 3 -24.34 13.86 76.60
C ALA A 3 -25.11 13.74 75.30
N ASP A 4 -24.77 13.16 74.23
CA ASP A 4 -24.02 11.90 74.07
C ASP A 4 -23.74 11.69 72.55
N ASP A 5 -22.71 11.10 72.27
CA ASP A 5 -22.38 10.09 71.25
C ASP A 5 -23.19 9.96 69.97
N GLY A 6 -22.41 9.78 68.91
CA GLY A 6 -22.92 9.15 67.71
C GLY A 6 -22.04 9.31 66.45
N ALA A 7 -20.83 8.77 66.47
CA ALA A 7 -20.23 8.34 65.21
C ALA A 7 -20.89 7.02 64.74
N PRO A 8 -21.09 6.83 63.46
CA PRO A 8 -20.47 5.68 62.88
C PRO A 8 -19.88 5.85 61.47
N ALA A 9 -18.80 5.15 61.31
CA ALA A 9 -18.42 4.27 60.22
C ALA A 9 -18.14 4.86 58.83
N ALA A 10 -16.87 4.77 58.53
CA ALA A 10 -16.28 4.73 57.21
C ALA A 10 -17.04 3.78 56.28
N ALA A 11 -17.28 4.24 55.07
CA ALA A 11 -17.53 3.37 53.92
C ALA A 11 -16.37 3.54 52.96
N ASP A 12 -15.58 2.50 52.86
CA ASP A 12 -14.53 2.29 51.86
C ASP A 12 -15.19 2.31 50.48
N ASP A 13 -14.88 3.32 49.70
CA ASP A 13 -15.18 3.33 48.26
C ASP A 13 -13.92 2.81 47.56
N GLU A 14 -13.92 1.49 47.32
CA GLU A 14 -12.92 0.79 46.54
C GLU A 14 -12.91 1.35 45.09
N ALA A 15 -11.85 2.09 44.82
CA ALA A 15 -11.46 2.45 43.46
C ALA A 15 -11.26 1.17 42.63
N THR A 16 -12.25 0.84 41.80
CA THR A 16 -12.09 -0.18 40.77
C THR A 16 -11.05 0.27 39.78
N ALA A 17 -9.83 -0.24 39.97
CA ALA A 17 -8.73 -0.10 39.03
C ALA A 17 -9.14 -0.65 37.65
N ASP A 18 -9.14 0.21 36.64
CA ASP A 18 -9.33 -0.12 35.23
C ASP A 18 -8.25 -1.14 34.80
N ALA A 19 -8.68 -2.40 34.66
CA ALA A 19 -7.81 -3.48 34.25
C ALA A 19 -7.32 -3.23 32.81
N PRO A 20 -6.02 -3.35 32.52
CA PRO A 20 -5.47 -3.03 31.20
C PRO A 20 -6.09 -3.96 30.15
N ARG A 21 -6.65 -3.34 29.09
CA ARG A 21 -7.23 -4.01 27.93
C ARG A 21 -6.23 -4.95 27.26
N ARG A 22 -6.29 -6.25 27.61
CA ARG A 22 -5.39 -7.34 27.18
C ARG A 22 -5.48 -7.74 25.70
N GLY A 23 -6.24 -7.02 24.85
CA GLY A 23 -6.52 -7.46 23.47
C GLY A 23 -5.62 -6.87 22.37
N ARG A 24 -5.13 -5.64 22.51
CA ARG A 24 -4.50 -4.90 21.42
C ARG A 24 -3.10 -5.37 21.00
N PRO A 25 -2.12 -5.62 21.88
CA PRO A 25 -0.76 -5.98 21.45
C PRO A 25 -0.64 -7.40 20.85
N ARG A 26 -1.39 -8.39 21.39
CA ARG A 26 -1.38 -9.78 20.89
C ARG A 26 -2.06 -9.91 19.53
N SER A 27 -3.11 -9.16 19.29
CA SER A 27 -3.84 -9.15 18.02
C SER A 27 -2.98 -8.58 16.89
N GLU A 28 -2.25 -7.47 17.10
CA GLU A 28 -1.39 -6.85 16.10
C GLU A 28 -0.16 -7.74 15.80
N LYS A 29 0.45 -8.34 16.83
CA LYS A 29 1.55 -9.30 16.63
C LYS A 29 1.11 -10.48 15.76
N ALA A 30 -0.07 -11.02 16.03
CA ALA A 30 -0.63 -12.12 15.23
C ALA A 30 -0.91 -11.67 13.78
N ARG A 31 -1.45 -10.47 13.58
CA ARG A 31 -1.69 -9.90 12.26
C ARG A 31 -0.40 -9.78 11.44
N LEU A 32 0.65 -9.25 12.03
CA LEU A 32 1.95 -9.13 11.37
C LEU A 32 2.55 -10.50 11.04
N ALA A 33 2.52 -11.46 11.97
CA ALA A 33 3.01 -12.82 11.72
C ALA A 33 2.25 -13.52 10.57
N ILE A 34 0.94 -13.28 10.44
CA ILE A 34 0.14 -13.80 9.32
C ILE A 34 0.59 -13.15 8.00
N LEU A 35 0.79 -11.82 7.96
CA LEU A 35 1.25 -11.12 6.76
C LEU A 35 2.65 -11.57 6.34
N GLU A 36 3.58 -11.72 7.28
CA GLU A 36 4.93 -12.24 7.02
C GLU A 36 4.89 -13.66 6.44
N ALA A 37 4.12 -14.57 7.07
CA ALA A 37 3.96 -15.95 6.60
C ALA A 37 3.34 -15.99 5.18
N ALA A 38 2.33 -15.17 4.92
CA ALA A 38 1.70 -15.06 3.61
C ALA A 38 2.67 -14.49 2.57
N ALA A 39 3.43 -13.45 2.91
CA ALA A 39 4.44 -12.85 2.02
C ALA A 39 5.52 -13.87 1.63
N GLU A 40 6.05 -14.63 2.59
CA GLU A 40 7.04 -15.67 2.33
C GLU A 40 6.53 -16.75 1.36
N LEU A 41 5.32 -17.27 1.57
CA LEU A 41 4.70 -18.25 0.67
C LEU A 41 4.46 -17.67 -0.71
N LEU A 42 3.91 -16.45 -0.76
CA LEU A 42 3.59 -15.73 -1.97
C LEU A 42 4.84 -15.48 -2.84
N LEU A 43 5.91 -14.99 -2.23
CA LEU A 43 7.15 -14.67 -2.93
C LEU A 43 7.93 -15.93 -3.35
N ALA A 44 7.92 -16.98 -2.51
CA ALA A 44 8.62 -18.21 -2.82
C ALA A 44 7.94 -19.03 -3.94
N ARG A 45 6.61 -19.14 -3.91
CA ARG A 45 5.85 -20.10 -4.73
C ARG A 45 4.71 -19.50 -5.54
N GLY A 46 4.41 -18.20 -5.38
CA GLY A 46 3.31 -17.51 -6.07
C GLY A 46 1.96 -17.63 -5.37
N LEU A 47 0.92 -16.99 -5.94
CA LEU A 47 -0.42 -16.90 -5.35
C LEU A 47 -1.10 -18.26 -5.14
N SER A 48 -0.86 -19.23 -6.02
CA SER A 48 -1.43 -20.58 -5.92
C SER A 48 -0.96 -21.35 -4.66
N ALA A 49 0.21 -21.02 -4.11
CA ALA A 49 0.74 -21.66 -2.90
C ALA A 49 0.22 -21.02 -1.61
N VAL A 50 -0.42 -19.87 -1.68
CA VAL A 50 -1.06 -19.22 -0.54
C VAL A 50 -2.39 -19.91 -0.28
N SER A 51 -2.49 -20.58 0.88
CA SER A 51 -3.74 -21.13 1.41
C SER A 51 -3.87 -20.76 2.87
N MET A 52 -5.11 -20.67 3.37
CA MET A 52 -5.34 -20.35 4.78
C MET A 52 -4.71 -21.40 5.73
N ASP A 53 -4.62 -22.66 5.29
CA ASP A 53 -3.97 -23.73 6.05
C ASP A 53 -2.46 -23.53 6.13
N ALA A 54 -1.80 -23.33 5.00
CA ALA A 54 -0.35 -23.12 4.94
C ALA A 54 0.10 -21.87 5.71
N VAL A 55 -0.69 -20.80 5.62
CA VAL A 55 -0.42 -19.56 6.37
C VAL A 55 -0.64 -19.75 7.87
N ALA A 56 -1.72 -20.45 8.28
CA ALA A 56 -2.02 -20.73 9.68
C ALA A 56 -0.91 -21.55 10.35
N GLU A 57 -0.46 -22.62 9.68
CA GLU A 57 0.65 -23.46 10.12
C GLU A 57 1.94 -22.65 10.28
N ARG A 58 2.30 -21.86 9.27
CA ARG A 58 3.54 -21.08 9.26
C ARG A 58 3.54 -19.93 10.26
N ALA A 59 2.40 -19.26 10.45
CA ALA A 59 2.23 -18.16 11.40
C ALA A 59 2.00 -18.63 12.85
N GLY A 60 1.78 -19.92 13.07
CA GLY A 60 1.48 -20.48 14.40
C GLY A 60 0.14 -20.00 14.96
N VAL A 61 -0.87 -19.82 14.11
CA VAL A 61 -2.22 -19.34 14.49
C VAL A 61 -3.31 -20.28 13.98
N SER A 62 -4.54 -20.16 14.51
CA SER A 62 -5.69 -20.87 13.96
C SER A 62 -6.20 -20.20 12.67
N LYS A 63 -6.81 -20.99 11.76
CA LYS A 63 -7.52 -20.45 10.57
C LYS A 63 -8.58 -19.42 10.95
N ALA A 64 -9.32 -19.64 12.04
CA ALA A 64 -10.33 -18.69 12.53
C ALA A 64 -9.72 -17.31 12.86
N THR A 65 -8.46 -17.30 13.32
CA THR A 65 -7.74 -16.03 13.54
C THR A 65 -7.46 -15.30 12.24
N ILE A 66 -7.14 -16.01 11.16
CA ILE A 66 -6.90 -15.41 9.84
C ILE A 66 -8.20 -14.89 9.24
N TYR A 67 -9.26 -15.73 9.21
CA TYR A 67 -10.56 -15.35 8.64
C TYR A 67 -11.21 -14.13 9.31
N ARG A 68 -10.87 -13.84 10.55
CA ARG A 68 -11.31 -12.63 11.23
C ARG A 68 -10.80 -11.33 10.56
N TRP A 69 -9.66 -11.40 9.84
CA TRP A 69 -9.03 -10.25 9.18
C TRP A 69 -9.19 -10.30 7.65
N TRP A 70 -9.08 -11.49 7.09
CA TRP A 70 -9.09 -11.70 5.64
C TRP A 70 -10.08 -12.80 5.27
N PRO A 71 -11.16 -12.45 4.56
CA PRO A 71 -12.16 -13.44 4.14
C PRO A 71 -11.64 -14.40 3.07
N THR A 72 -10.71 -13.95 2.23
CA THR A 72 -10.13 -14.74 1.13
C THR A 72 -8.60 -14.73 1.15
N LYS A 73 -7.98 -15.72 0.50
CA LYS A 73 -6.51 -15.79 0.38
C LYS A 73 -5.96 -14.68 -0.52
N GLU A 74 -6.75 -14.20 -1.48
CA GLU A 74 -6.41 -13.12 -2.40
C GLU A 74 -6.29 -11.79 -1.65
N THR A 75 -7.24 -11.50 -0.76
CA THR A 75 -7.19 -10.31 0.10
C THR A 75 -6.01 -10.36 1.08
N LEU A 76 -5.71 -11.55 1.62
CA LEU A 76 -4.53 -11.76 2.46
C LEU A 76 -3.24 -11.55 1.67
N ALA A 77 -3.15 -12.12 0.46
CA ALA A 77 -1.98 -11.99 -0.42
C ALA A 77 -1.75 -10.52 -0.83
N LEU A 78 -2.82 -9.78 -1.11
CA LEU A 78 -2.76 -8.37 -1.44
C LEU A 78 -2.22 -7.54 -0.26
N ASP A 79 -2.75 -7.75 0.94
CA ASP A 79 -2.29 -7.04 2.13
C ASP A 79 -0.86 -7.43 2.53
N ALA A 80 -0.47 -8.69 2.33
CA ALA A 80 0.91 -9.15 2.53
C ALA A 80 1.88 -8.46 1.58
N LEU A 81 1.54 -8.38 0.29
CA LEU A 81 2.34 -7.65 -0.71
C LEU A 81 2.42 -6.15 -0.39
N TYR A 82 1.32 -5.55 0.05
CA TYR A 82 1.28 -4.14 0.44
C TYR A 82 2.16 -3.87 1.66
N ASN A 83 2.15 -4.76 2.66
CA ASN A 83 3.00 -4.66 3.85
C ASN A 83 4.50 -4.69 3.50
N GLU A 84 4.91 -5.60 2.61
CA GLU A 84 6.28 -5.67 2.08
C GLU A 84 6.66 -4.36 1.35
N TRP A 85 5.75 -3.85 0.52
CA TRP A 85 5.99 -2.61 -0.20
C TRP A 85 6.09 -1.40 0.73
N ALA A 86 5.22 -1.30 1.75
CA ALA A 86 5.24 -0.23 2.73
C ALA A 86 6.56 -0.18 3.53
N ALA A 87 7.16 -1.34 3.78
CA ALA A 87 8.44 -1.45 4.49
C ALA A 87 9.61 -0.86 3.70
N VAL A 88 9.55 -0.88 2.36
CA VAL A 88 10.63 -0.37 1.49
C VAL A 88 10.35 1.02 0.91
N GLN A 89 9.15 1.57 1.15
CA GLN A 89 8.82 2.91 0.69
C GLN A 89 9.58 3.97 1.49
N PRO A 90 10.45 4.75 0.85
CA PRO A 90 11.01 5.90 1.53
C PRO A 90 9.89 6.90 1.84
N ARG A 91 9.94 7.54 3.00
CA ARG A 91 9.15 8.74 3.25
C ARG A 91 9.66 9.82 2.29
N THR A 92 9.06 9.92 1.13
CA THR A 92 9.45 10.88 0.10
C THR A 92 9.19 12.28 0.63
N ARG A 93 10.28 12.99 0.98
CA ARG A 93 10.22 14.45 1.08
C ARG A 93 10.16 14.98 -0.34
N SER A 94 9.34 16.00 -0.58
CA SER A 94 9.34 16.69 -1.88
C SER A 94 10.76 17.17 -2.19
N THR A 95 11.16 16.95 -3.44
CA THR A 95 12.45 17.43 -3.98
C THR A 95 12.36 18.90 -4.45
N GLY A 96 11.15 19.48 -4.43
CA GLY A 96 10.86 20.79 -4.94
C GLY A 96 10.64 20.83 -6.46
N THR A 97 10.71 19.70 -7.15
CA THR A 97 10.47 19.62 -8.61
C THR A 97 9.56 18.45 -8.95
N LEU A 98 8.66 18.63 -9.93
CA LEU A 98 7.77 17.58 -10.42
C LEU A 98 8.54 16.33 -10.84
N ARG A 99 9.60 16.52 -11.64
CA ARG A 99 10.45 15.41 -12.10
C ARG A 99 11.07 14.62 -10.94
N GLY A 100 11.63 15.33 -9.97
CA GLY A 100 12.28 14.70 -8.81
C GLY A 100 11.29 13.92 -7.96
N ASP A 101 10.11 14.48 -7.72
CA ASP A 101 9.06 13.89 -6.91
C ASP A 101 8.48 12.64 -7.58
N LEU A 102 8.22 12.67 -8.91
CA LEU A 102 7.77 11.49 -9.66
C LEU A 102 8.82 10.37 -9.70
N LEU A 103 10.10 10.71 -9.87
CA LEU A 103 11.18 9.71 -9.78
C LEU A 103 11.29 9.11 -8.38
N GLY A 104 11.11 9.92 -7.33
CA GLY A 104 11.06 9.48 -5.94
C GLY A 104 9.92 8.50 -5.67
N LEU A 105 8.76 8.74 -6.29
CA LEU A 105 7.59 7.86 -6.18
C LEU A 105 7.77 6.52 -6.92
N LEU A 106 8.25 6.55 -8.16
CA LEU A 106 8.22 5.38 -9.04
C LEU A 106 9.41 4.43 -8.88
N ARG A 107 10.62 4.95 -8.57
CA ARG A 107 11.84 4.13 -8.45
C ARG A 107 11.73 3.00 -7.41
N PRO A 108 11.27 3.26 -6.17
CA PRO A 108 11.14 2.20 -5.16
C PRO A 108 10.20 1.09 -5.62
N TRP A 109 9.07 1.45 -6.23
CA TRP A 109 8.12 0.49 -6.77
C TRP A 109 8.73 -0.35 -7.90
N VAL A 110 9.43 0.27 -8.85
CA VAL A 110 10.06 -0.44 -9.96
C VAL A 110 11.17 -1.37 -9.48
N ARG A 111 11.99 -0.97 -8.50
CA ARG A 111 13.00 -1.86 -7.90
C ARG A 111 12.37 -3.12 -7.34
N LEU A 112 11.25 -2.99 -6.64
CA LEU A 112 10.50 -4.11 -6.09
C LEU A 112 9.87 -4.95 -7.21
N ALA A 113 9.11 -4.33 -8.09
CA ALA A 113 8.35 -4.97 -9.16
C ALA A 113 9.25 -5.66 -10.21
N SER A 114 10.48 -5.15 -10.43
CA SER A 114 11.44 -5.75 -11.36
C SER A 114 12.08 -7.04 -10.84
N SER A 115 12.01 -7.32 -9.54
CA SER A 115 12.43 -8.61 -9.02
C SER A 115 11.43 -9.69 -9.42
N ARG A 116 11.93 -10.87 -9.84
CA ARG A 116 11.07 -11.95 -10.36
C ARG A 116 9.94 -12.37 -9.42
N PRO A 117 10.15 -12.53 -8.10
CA PRO A 117 9.05 -12.91 -7.21
C PRO A 117 7.91 -11.89 -7.23
N TYR A 118 8.23 -10.62 -7.00
CA TYR A 118 7.21 -9.56 -6.91
C TYR A 118 6.49 -9.31 -8.22
N GLY A 119 7.21 -9.27 -9.35
CA GLY A 119 6.59 -9.05 -10.66
C GLY A 119 5.57 -10.13 -11.00
N ARG A 120 5.87 -11.41 -10.72
CA ARG A 120 4.92 -12.51 -10.93
C ARG A 120 3.70 -12.41 -10.01
N VAL A 121 3.89 -12.02 -8.77
CA VAL A 121 2.79 -11.85 -7.82
C VAL A 121 1.87 -10.72 -8.25
N ILE A 122 2.42 -9.56 -8.64
CA ILE A 122 1.62 -8.44 -9.15
C ILE A 122 0.82 -8.88 -10.39
N GLY A 123 1.45 -9.60 -11.33
CA GLY A 123 0.77 -10.13 -12.50
C GLY A 123 -0.37 -11.09 -12.16
N ALA A 124 -0.18 -11.98 -11.19
CA ALA A 124 -1.21 -12.91 -10.72
C ALA A 124 -2.40 -12.16 -10.07
N LEU A 125 -2.14 -11.14 -9.25
CA LEU A 125 -3.19 -10.32 -8.65
C LEU A 125 -3.96 -9.50 -9.69
N VAL A 126 -3.28 -8.99 -10.72
CA VAL A 126 -3.94 -8.32 -11.86
C VAL A 126 -4.85 -9.30 -12.59
N THR A 127 -4.40 -10.53 -12.84
CA THR A 127 -5.21 -11.56 -13.50
C THR A 127 -6.44 -11.93 -12.65
N GLU A 128 -6.28 -12.11 -11.35
CA GLU A 128 -7.39 -12.38 -10.44
C GLU A 128 -8.44 -11.27 -10.46
N ALA A 129 -7.99 -10.01 -10.42
CA ALA A 129 -8.87 -8.85 -10.51
C ALA A 129 -9.64 -8.73 -11.85
N GLN A 130 -9.20 -9.42 -12.91
CA GLN A 130 -9.96 -9.48 -14.19
C GLN A 130 -11.06 -10.54 -14.17
N THR A 131 -11.01 -11.50 -13.26
CA THR A 131 -11.92 -12.65 -13.21
C THR A 131 -12.87 -12.62 -12.03
N ASP A 132 -12.52 -11.93 -10.96
CA ASP A 132 -13.31 -11.76 -9.74
C ASP A 132 -13.66 -10.28 -9.49
N PRO A 133 -14.92 -9.86 -9.74
CA PRO A 133 -15.35 -8.47 -9.56
C PRO A 133 -15.24 -7.98 -8.11
N GLU A 134 -15.49 -8.84 -7.10
CA GLU A 134 -15.38 -8.47 -5.70
C GLU A 134 -13.91 -8.20 -5.33
N PHE A 135 -13.03 -9.08 -5.77
CA PHE A 135 -11.59 -8.87 -5.59
C PHE A 135 -11.09 -7.65 -6.38
N ALA A 136 -11.63 -7.38 -7.58
CA ALA A 136 -11.28 -6.20 -8.36
C ALA A 136 -11.51 -4.89 -7.62
N GLU A 137 -12.65 -4.74 -6.93
CA GLU A 137 -12.95 -3.57 -6.11
C GLU A 137 -11.94 -3.41 -4.96
N ILE A 138 -11.60 -4.50 -4.29
CA ILE A 138 -10.60 -4.51 -3.21
C ILE A 138 -9.22 -4.17 -3.76
N TYR A 139 -8.82 -4.77 -4.89
CA TYR A 139 -7.54 -4.51 -5.54
C TYR A 139 -7.43 -3.04 -5.97
N LEU A 140 -8.46 -2.48 -6.61
CA LEU A 140 -8.50 -1.08 -7.00
C LEU A 140 -8.39 -0.15 -5.79
N SER A 141 -9.22 -0.34 -4.78
CA SER A 141 -9.30 0.57 -3.63
C SER A 141 -8.05 0.50 -2.73
N ARG A 142 -7.47 -0.69 -2.53
CA ARG A 142 -6.35 -0.88 -1.59
C ARG A 142 -4.97 -0.80 -2.24
N PHE A 143 -4.87 -1.13 -3.53
CA PHE A 143 -3.58 -1.24 -4.19
C PHE A 143 -3.35 -0.21 -5.30
N VAL A 144 -4.33 0.02 -6.15
CA VAL A 144 -4.19 0.92 -7.30
C VAL A 144 -4.40 2.37 -6.90
N GLU A 145 -5.54 2.67 -6.29
CA GLU A 145 -5.97 4.04 -6.00
C GLU A 145 -5.03 4.81 -5.05
N PRO A 146 -4.48 4.22 -3.99
CA PRO A 146 -3.52 4.93 -3.13
C PRO A 146 -2.25 5.39 -3.88
N ARG A 147 -1.80 4.63 -4.88
CA ARG A 147 -0.65 5.01 -5.72
C ARG A 147 -0.99 6.11 -6.70
N ARG A 148 -2.16 6.01 -7.30
CA ARG A 148 -2.69 7.06 -8.18
C ARG A 148 -2.81 8.38 -7.43
N GLU A 149 -3.35 8.35 -6.21
CA GLU A 149 -3.51 9.55 -5.39
C GLU A 149 -2.16 10.17 -5.01
N GLN A 150 -1.14 9.37 -4.69
CA GLN A 150 0.21 9.90 -4.48
C GLN A 150 0.74 10.66 -5.71
N ALA A 151 0.52 10.15 -6.90
CA ALA A 151 0.90 10.83 -8.14
C ALA A 151 0.08 12.11 -8.37
N ARG A 152 -1.25 12.08 -8.13
CA ARG A 152 -2.12 13.26 -8.23
C ARG A 152 -1.65 14.39 -7.31
N VAL A 153 -1.31 14.07 -6.06
CA VAL A 153 -0.78 15.05 -5.10
C VAL A 153 0.48 15.73 -5.65
N ILE A 154 1.39 14.95 -6.25
CA ILE A 154 2.61 15.49 -6.87
C ILE A 154 2.28 16.43 -8.04
N PHE A 155 1.34 16.05 -8.93
CA PHE A 155 0.93 16.89 -10.05
C PHE A 155 0.22 18.16 -9.58
N ARG A 156 -0.67 18.09 -8.60
CA ARG A 156 -1.34 19.27 -8.03
C ARG A 156 -0.33 20.28 -7.45
N ALA A 157 0.63 19.75 -6.66
CA ALA A 157 1.69 20.60 -6.12
C ALA A 157 2.56 21.24 -7.20
N ALA A 158 2.79 20.56 -8.33
CA ALA A 158 3.52 21.13 -9.48
C ALA A 158 2.71 22.22 -10.19
N ILE A 159 1.39 22.10 -10.31
CA ILE A 159 0.49 23.15 -10.81
C ILE A 159 0.55 24.36 -9.87
N GLU A 160 0.47 24.17 -8.56
CA GLU A 160 0.56 25.25 -7.57
C GLU A 160 1.89 26.00 -7.62
N ARG A 161 2.99 25.30 -7.95
CA ARG A 161 4.32 25.92 -8.16
C ARG A 161 4.49 26.56 -9.55
N GLY A 162 3.53 26.41 -10.46
CA GLY A 162 3.63 26.91 -11.84
C GLY A 162 4.60 26.12 -12.72
N GLU A 163 4.98 24.89 -12.36
CA GLU A 163 5.87 24.05 -13.17
C GLU A 163 5.16 23.47 -14.40
N ILE A 164 3.84 23.28 -14.33
CA ILE A 164 3.00 22.77 -15.42
C ILE A 164 1.70 23.56 -15.51
N PRO A 165 1.03 23.55 -16.68
CA PRO A 165 -0.23 24.27 -16.88
C PRO A 165 -1.33 23.82 -15.91
N ALA A 166 -2.18 24.79 -15.50
CA ALA A 166 -3.30 24.54 -14.59
C ALA A 166 -4.38 23.60 -15.18
N ASP A 167 -4.50 23.56 -16.50
CA ASP A 167 -5.44 22.69 -17.24
C ASP A 167 -4.89 21.31 -17.57
N THR A 168 -3.72 20.95 -17.02
CA THR A 168 -3.09 19.63 -17.19
C THR A 168 -4.08 18.51 -16.84
N LYS A 169 -4.23 17.55 -17.76
CA LYS A 169 -5.09 16.37 -17.58
C LYS A 169 -4.41 15.37 -16.65
N ILE A 170 -4.48 15.60 -15.33
CA ILE A 170 -3.76 14.83 -14.29
C ILE A 170 -4.01 13.33 -14.43
N GLU A 171 -5.28 12.89 -14.63
CA GLU A 171 -5.59 11.46 -14.76
C GLU A 171 -4.87 10.80 -15.93
N VAL A 172 -4.84 11.49 -17.08
CA VAL A 172 -4.11 10.99 -18.26
C VAL A 172 -2.61 10.95 -17.99
N ALA A 173 -2.05 11.96 -17.34
CA ALA A 173 -0.64 11.99 -16.98
C ALA A 173 -0.27 10.86 -15.99
N VAL A 174 -1.14 10.57 -15.04
CA VAL A 174 -0.99 9.40 -14.12
C VAL A 174 -1.01 8.10 -14.90
N ASP A 175 -1.94 7.93 -15.84
CA ASP A 175 -2.01 6.72 -16.68
C ASP A 175 -0.79 6.57 -17.59
N MET A 176 -0.27 7.67 -18.15
CA MET A 176 0.98 7.69 -18.92
C MET A 176 2.21 7.27 -18.09
N LEU A 177 2.22 7.53 -16.78
CA LEU A 177 3.30 7.08 -15.90
C LEU A 177 3.23 5.58 -15.61
N TYR A 178 2.06 5.09 -15.22
CA TYR A 178 1.93 3.69 -14.80
C TYR A 178 1.75 2.71 -15.96
N GLY A 179 1.07 3.10 -17.03
CA GLY A 179 0.77 2.24 -18.17
C GLY A 179 2.01 1.56 -18.77
N PRO A 180 3.07 2.29 -19.16
CA PRO A 180 4.29 1.69 -19.71
C PRO A 180 5.00 0.77 -18.72
N LEU A 181 4.96 1.06 -17.41
CA LEU A 181 5.58 0.23 -16.38
C LEU A 181 4.85 -1.11 -16.27
N TYR A 182 3.51 -1.09 -16.18
CA TYR A 182 2.69 -2.30 -16.17
C TYR A 182 2.79 -3.08 -17.48
N HIS A 183 2.87 -2.40 -18.62
CA HIS A 183 3.07 -3.05 -19.92
C HIS A 183 4.35 -3.90 -19.94
N ARG A 184 5.48 -3.37 -19.47
CA ARG A 184 6.71 -4.15 -19.34
C ARG A 184 6.64 -5.24 -18.28
N LEU A 185 6.00 -4.95 -17.15
CA LEU A 185 5.83 -5.92 -16.07
C LEU A 185 5.07 -7.15 -16.54
N LEU A 186 3.93 -6.95 -17.20
CA LEU A 186 3.00 -8.02 -17.58
C LEU A 186 3.48 -8.80 -18.80
N HIS A 187 4.08 -8.13 -19.80
CA HIS A 187 4.52 -8.78 -21.03
C HIS A 187 5.97 -9.24 -21.01
N GLY A 188 6.82 -8.69 -20.14
CA GLY A 188 8.21 -9.10 -20.01
C GLY A 188 9.08 -8.90 -21.26
N HIS A 189 8.61 -8.11 -22.24
CA HIS A 189 9.27 -7.93 -23.54
C HIS A 189 10.56 -7.09 -23.48
N ALA A 190 10.74 -6.32 -22.39
CA ALA A 190 11.92 -5.49 -22.17
C ALA A 190 12.17 -5.26 -20.67
N PRO A 191 13.41 -4.91 -20.27
CA PRO A 191 13.74 -4.70 -18.86
C PRO A 191 12.92 -3.56 -18.22
N LEU A 192 12.33 -3.86 -17.07
CA LEU A 192 11.74 -2.86 -16.17
C LEU A 192 12.81 -2.42 -15.17
N ASN A 193 13.38 -1.23 -15.37
CA ASN A 193 14.50 -0.73 -14.57
C ASN A 193 14.44 0.80 -14.36
N GLU A 194 15.35 1.34 -13.57
CA GLU A 194 15.39 2.77 -13.26
C GLU A 194 15.66 3.69 -14.47
N ARG A 195 16.36 3.20 -15.48
CA ARG A 195 16.56 3.94 -16.74
C ARG A 195 15.20 4.14 -17.41
N PHE A 196 14.44 3.06 -17.53
CA PHE A 196 13.10 3.15 -18.13
C PHE A 196 12.14 4.05 -17.34
N VAL A 197 12.21 4.05 -16.01
CA VAL A 197 11.44 5.00 -15.20
C VAL A 197 11.77 6.43 -15.56
N ARG A 198 13.06 6.76 -15.73
CA ARG A 198 13.47 8.11 -16.16
C ARG A 198 12.90 8.44 -17.54
N ASP A 199 13.04 7.52 -18.49
CA ASP A 199 12.55 7.73 -19.86
C ASP A 199 11.03 7.95 -19.88
N VAL A 200 10.25 7.19 -19.08
CA VAL A 200 8.79 7.35 -18.93
C VAL A 200 8.47 8.72 -18.33
N VAL A 201 9.09 9.09 -17.22
CA VAL A 201 8.85 10.40 -16.57
C VAL A 201 9.20 11.53 -17.54
N ASP A 202 10.38 11.50 -18.16
CA ASP A 202 10.83 12.57 -19.06
C ASP A 202 9.94 12.70 -20.31
N THR A 203 9.43 11.56 -20.82
CA THR A 203 8.51 11.57 -21.97
C THR A 203 7.13 12.10 -21.58
N THR A 204 6.60 11.70 -20.43
CA THR A 204 5.33 12.21 -19.90
C THR A 204 5.42 13.74 -19.68
N LEU A 205 6.49 14.22 -19.04
CA LEU A 205 6.67 15.64 -18.78
C LEU A 205 6.76 16.46 -20.07
N ARG A 206 7.48 15.98 -21.10
CA ARG A 206 7.50 16.66 -22.41
C ARG A 206 6.12 16.74 -23.06
N GLY A 207 5.27 15.74 -22.85
CA GLY A 207 3.92 15.73 -23.41
C GLY A 207 2.92 16.65 -22.71
N ILE A 208 3.21 17.06 -21.47
CA ILE A 208 2.33 17.96 -20.68
C ILE A 208 2.87 19.39 -20.56
N MET A 209 4.14 19.62 -20.90
CA MET A 209 4.71 20.97 -20.95
C MET A 209 4.15 21.73 -22.15
N PRO A 210 3.94 23.06 -22.04
CA PRO A 210 3.54 23.88 -23.17
C PRO A 210 4.56 23.72 -24.29
N SER A 211 4.09 23.46 -25.52
CA SER A 211 4.95 23.54 -26.70
C SER A 211 5.46 24.98 -26.81
N GLN A 212 6.76 25.20 -26.98
CA GLN A 212 7.34 26.55 -27.13
C GLN A 212 6.93 27.24 -28.43
N GLU A 213 6.07 26.60 -29.24
CA GLU A 213 5.70 27.07 -30.59
C GLU A 213 4.52 28.08 -30.64
N HIS A 214 3.91 28.45 -29.50
CA HIS A 214 2.80 29.41 -29.48
C HIS A 214 3.14 30.77 -28.83
N ALA A 215 4.40 31.13 -28.74
CA ALA A 215 4.86 32.43 -28.30
C ALA A 215 5.36 33.24 -29.52
N THR A 216 4.44 33.49 -30.48
CA THR A 216 4.65 34.47 -31.55
C THR A 216 3.41 35.34 -31.69
#